data_9974afee06083ad8394d6c8289ffc352
#
_entry.id   9974afee06083ad8394d6c8289ffc352
#
_cell.length_a   1.000
_cell.length_b   1.000
_cell.length_c   1.000
_cell.angle_alpha   90.00
_cell.angle_beta   90.00
_cell.angle_gamma   90.00
#
_symmetry.space_group_name_H-M   'P 1'
#
loop_
_entity.id
_entity.type
_entity.pdbx_description
1 polymer ?
#
loop_
_entity_poly.entity_id
_entity_poly.type
_entity_poly.pdbx_seq_one_letter_code
_entity_poly.pdbx_strand_id
1 'polypeptide(L)' 'MTLKIIPNPDTEKFKEVTQKVIDNDGYCPCLFEKNDDTKCMCKDFREQTTPGFCHCTRFMKIETIQ' A
#
# COMPACT_ATOMS: atom_id res chain seq x y z
N MET A 1 -8.34 12.94 -15.20
CA MET A 1 -8.42 12.40 -13.84
C MET A 1 -7.06 11.87 -13.40
N THR A 2 -6.72 12.08 -12.15
CA THR A 2 -5.43 11.69 -11.58
C THR A 2 -5.67 10.77 -10.39
N LEU A 3 -4.79 9.81 -10.18
CA LEU A 3 -4.84 8.97 -8.99
C LEU A 3 -3.95 9.58 -7.90
N LYS A 4 -4.48 9.67 -6.70
CA LYS A 4 -3.77 10.14 -5.52
C LYS A 4 -3.62 9.00 -4.53
N ILE A 5 -2.44 8.86 -3.96
CA ILE A 5 -2.16 7.85 -2.93
C ILE A 5 -2.42 8.47 -1.57
N ILE A 6 -3.28 7.84 -0.78
CA ILE A 6 -3.55 8.25 0.60
C ILE A 6 -3.40 7.05 1.53
N PRO A 7 -3.12 7.28 2.82
CA PRO A 7 -3.16 6.20 3.79
C PRO A 7 -4.59 5.69 3.95
N ASN A 8 -4.73 4.44 4.42
CA ASN A 8 -6.04 3.86 4.67
C ASN A 8 -6.83 4.79 5.62
N PRO A 9 -8.06 5.21 5.25
CA PRO A 9 -8.89 6.05 6.11
C PRO A 9 -9.22 5.44 7.47
N ASP A 10 -9.21 4.11 7.56
CA ASP A 10 -9.31 3.41 8.84
C ASP A 10 -7.95 3.48 9.54
N THR A 11 -7.82 4.40 10.49
CA THR A 11 -6.55 4.66 11.16
C THR A 11 -6.06 3.47 11.98
N GLU A 12 -6.96 2.68 12.55
CA GLU A 12 -6.58 1.47 13.28
C GLU A 12 -5.99 0.43 12.34
N LYS A 13 -6.62 0.23 11.20
CA LYS A 13 -6.13 -0.68 10.18
C LYS A 13 -4.78 -0.22 9.62
N PHE A 14 -4.65 1.07 9.38
CA PHE A 14 -3.38 1.65 8.94
C PHE A 14 -2.25 1.38 9.93
N LYS A 15 -2.51 1.60 11.21
CA LYS A 15 -1.52 1.35 12.25
C LYS A 15 -1.15 -0.12 12.35
N GLU A 16 -2.15 -1.01 12.30
CA GLU A 16 -1.95 -2.45 12.35
C GLU A 16 -1.06 -2.93 11.20
N VAL A 17 -1.40 -2.52 9.98
CA VAL A 17 -0.63 -2.92 8.80
C VAL A 17 0.75 -2.30 8.80
N THR A 18 0.88 -1.04 9.25
CA THR A 18 2.18 -0.38 9.37
C THR A 18 3.08 -1.16 10.31
N GLN A 19 2.56 -1.65 11.43
CA GLN A 19 3.35 -2.47 12.35
C GLN A 19 3.80 -3.78 11.68
N LYS A 20 2.92 -4.41 10.90
CA LYS A 20 3.28 -5.62 10.15
C LYS A 20 4.38 -5.36 9.14
N VAL A 21 4.35 -4.21 8.48
CA VAL A 21 5.41 -3.81 7.54
C VAL A 21 6.73 -3.64 8.28
N ILE A 22 6.73 -2.98 9.43
CA ILE A 22 7.93 -2.78 10.24
C ILE A 22 8.49 -4.14 10.69
N ASP A 23 7.62 -5.03 11.17
CA ASP A 23 8.01 -6.37 11.60
C ASP A 23 8.53 -7.24 10.45
N ASN A 24 8.21 -6.87 9.22
CA ASN A 24 8.65 -7.56 8.00
C ASN A 24 9.78 -6.81 7.28
N ASP A 25 10.60 -6.09 8.02
CA ASP A 25 11.77 -5.36 7.51
C ASP A 25 11.43 -4.29 6.46
N GLY A 26 10.21 -3.75 6.51
CA GLY A 26 9.76 -2.72 5.56
C GLY A 26 9.17 -3.26 4.27
N TYR A 27 9.05 -4.59 4.14
CA TYR A 27 8.46 -5.22 2.97
C TYR A 27 6.97 -5.49 3.18
N CYS A 28 6.24 -5.61 2.07
CA CYS A 28 4.80 -5.88 2.12
C CYS A 28 4.53 -7.23 2.80
N PRO A 29 3.75 -7.26 3.89
CA PRO A 29 3.52 -8.49 4.64
C PRO A 29 2.67 -9.51 3.91
N CYS A 30 1.99 -9.11 2.84
CA CYS A 30 1.17 -10.02 2.03
C CYS A 30 1.97 -10.81 1.00
N LEU A 31 3.25 -10.51 0.84
CA LEU A 31 4.12 -11.15 -0.14
C LEU A 31 5.22 -11.93 0.57
N PHE A 32 5.56 -13.10 0.01
CA PHE A 32 6.54 -13.99 0.63
C PHE A 32 7.98 -13.59 0.36
N GLU A 33 8.25 -12.98 -0.79
CA GLU A 33 9.59 -12.59 -1.18
C GLU A 33 9.93 -11.20 -0.66
N LYS A 34 11.19 -11.02 -0.24
CA LYS A 34 11.72 -9.73 0.18
C LYS A 34 12.69 -9.24 -0.88
N ASN A 35 12.23 -8.33 -1.74
CA ASN A 35 13.04 -7.70 -2.78
C ASN A 35 12.50 -6.30 -3.07
N ASP A 36 13.11 -5.60 -4.03
CA ASP A 36 12.69 -4.23 -4.34
C ASP A 36 11.23 -4.12 -4.80
N ASP A 37 10.69 -5.18 -5.38
CA ASP A 37 9.31 -5.20 -5.86
C ASP A 37 8.30 -5.40 -4.73
N THR A 38 8.74 -5.92 -3.59
CA THR A 38 7.86 -6.24 -2.45
C THR A 38 8.00 -5.25 -1.30
N LYS A 39 8.90 -4.27 -1.40
CA LYS A 39 8.95 -3.20 -0.42
C LYS A 39 7.62 -2.44 -0.40
N CYS A 40 7.27 -1.92 0.74
CA CYS A 40 6.09 -1.07 0.86
C CYS A 40 6.42 0.34 0.30
N MET A 41 5.72 0.83 -0.65
CA MET A 41 4.63 0.27 -1.46
C MET A 41 5.17 -0.69 -2.51
N CYS A 42 4.50 -1.84 -2.67
CA CYS A 42 4.96 -2.87 -3.59
C CYS A 42 4.78 -2.44 -5.06
N LYS A 43 5.52 -3.12 -5.93
CA LYS A 43 5.51 -2.80 -7.36
C LYS A 43 4.09 -2.83 -7.95
N ASP A 44 3.29 -3.82 -7.61
CA ASP A 44 1.94 -3.96 -8.13
C ASP A 44 1.09 -2.73 -7.80
N PHE A 45 1.20 -2.21 -6.59
CA PHE A 45 0.46 -1.01 -6.20
C PHE A 45 1.01 0.24 -6.89
N ARG A 46 2.35 0.36 -6.99
CA ARG A 46 2.97 1.51 -7.65
C ARG A 46 2.54 1.61 -9.13
N GLU A 47 2.37 0.46 -9.78
CA GLU A 47 1.96 0.39 -11.18
C GLU A 47 0.44 0.35 -11.38
N GLN A 48 -0.32 0.28 -10.28
CA GLN A 48 -1.78 0.25 -10.35
C GLN A 48 -2.33 1.53 -10.96
N THR A 49 -3.15 1.38 -11.98
CA THR A 49 -3.74 2.51 -12.71
C THR A 49 -5.21 2.73 -12.39
N THR A 50 -5.76 1.97 -11.46
CA THR A 50 -7.16 2.04 -11.05
C THR A 50 -7.25 2.36 -9.56
N PRO A 51 -8.35 3.01 -9.09
CA PRO A 51 -8.56 3.23 -7.67
C PRO A 51 -8.65 1.92 -6.90
N GLY A 52 -8.26 1.93 -5.65
CA GLY A 52 -8.36 0.77 -4.79
C GLY A 52 -7.21 0.65 -3.81
N PHE A 53 -7.31 -0.34 -2.92
CA PHE A 53 -6.30 -0.60 -1.91
C PHE A 53 -5.11 -1.37 -2.47
N CYS A 54 -3.95 -1.20 -1.83
CA CYS A 54 -2.82 -2.08 -2.08
C CYS A 54 -3.10 -3.46 -1.44
N HIS A 55 -2.22 -4.44 -1.71
CA HIS A 55 -2.42 -5.81 -1.21
C HIS A 55 -2.59 -5.88 0.31
N CYS A 56 -1.82 -5.09 1.05
CA CYS A 56 -1.90 -5.10 2.51
C CYS A 56 -2.89 -4.08 3.07
N THR A 57 -3.60 -3.36 2.21
CA THR A 57 -4.59 -2.34 2.58
C THR A 57 -4.04 -1.15 3.38
N ARG A 58 -2.71 -0.96 3.39
CA ARG A 58 -2.10 0.16 4.09
C ARG A 58 -2.35 1.49 3.40
N PHE A 59 -2.26 1.49 2.07
CA PHE A 59 -2.52 2.68 1.24
C PHE A 59 -3.60 2.38 0.23
N MET A 60 -4.19 3.44 -0.29
CA MET A 60 -5.15 3.30 -1.38
C MET A 60 -4.96 4.42 -2.40
N LYS A 61 -5.38 4.16 -3.62
CA LYS A 61 -5.43 5.16 -4.68
C LYS A 61 -6.87 5.60 -4.86
N ILE A 62 -7.06 6.91 -4.92
CA ILE A 62 -8.37 7.51 -5.16
C ILE A 62 -8.30 8.35 -6.43
N GLU A 63 -9.43 8.46 -7.13
CA GLU A 63 -9.52 9.37 -8.27
C GLU A 63 -9.71 10.80 -7.79
N THR A 64 -8.97 11.71 -8.39
CA THR A 64 -9.13 13.13 -8.14
C THR A 64 -9.40 13.82 -9.46
N ILE A 65 -10.19 14.87 -9.40
CA ILE A 65 -10.46 15.74 -10.56
C ILE A 65 -9.57 16.96 -10.44
N GLN A 66 -8.83 17.23 -11.50
CA GLN A 66 -7.98 18.42 -11.59
C GLN A 66 -8.33 19.24 -12.80
#